data_1bbf5539bec9f082926a5ac8447662ca
#
_entry.id   1bbf5539bec9f082926a5ac8447662ca
#
_cell.length_a   1.000
_cell.length_b   1.000
_cell.length_c   1.000
_cell.angle_alpha   90.00
_cell.angle_beta   90.00
_cell.angle_gamma   90.00
#
_symmetry.space_group_name_H-M   'P 1'
#
loop_
_entity.id
_entity.type
_entity.pdbx_description
1 polymer ?
#
loop_
_entity_poly.entity_id
_entity_poly.type
_entity_poly.pdbx_seq_one_letter_code
_entity_poly.pdbx_strand_id
1 'polypeptide(L)'
;MARARTVERCLAAQRRTGRQLVFALGTALDLQGIERPRYPHGSGLADGLYAVIGSNGSRTVLRDVRLVLWPGPQNHVSAYPGRLRCTDPVTTWAMHANRLEDEELVVLGDSMMRRNGRLKRAGLEDFQLYVDRLDDLERYADLKRTRAIRGITKMRRAIRLMREDTDSSQETRTRIALMRYGLPCPEVNHPIRIRRASQ
;
A
#
# COMPACT_ATOMS: atom_id res chain seq x y z
N MET A 1 4.90 18.45 -5.46
CA MET A 1 6.07 18.26 -6.34
C MET A 1 6.38 16.78 -6.64
N ALA A 2 6.45 15.87 -5.66
CA ALA A 2 6.78 14.46 -5.91
C ALA A 2 5.84 13.75 -6.92
N ARG A 3 4.52 13.88 -6.76
CA ARG A 3 3.53 13.27 -7.66
C ARG A 3 3.69 13.71 -9.12
N ALA A 4 3.88 15.01 -9.39
CA ALA A 4 4.05 15.51 -10.76
C ALA A 4 5.29 14.90 -11.43
N ARG A 5 6.41 14.87 -10.73
CA ARG A 5 7.64 14.21 -11.20
C ARG A 5 7.46 12.72 -11.49
N THR A 6 6.71 12.01 -10.64
CA THR A 6 6.42 10.58 -10.86
C THR A 6 5.54 10.38 -12.09
N VAL A 7 4.51 11.24 -12.31
CA VAL A 7 3.67 11.20 -13.50
C VAL A 7 4.50 11.38 -14.78
N GLU A 8 5.37 12.38 -14.84
CA GLU A 8 6.25 12.64 -15.99
C GLU A 8 7.15 11.44 -16.29
N ARG A 9 7.78 10.85 -15.26
CA ARG A 9 8.61 9.65 -15.39
C ARG A 9 7.82 8.45 -15.91
N CYS A 10 6.59 8.25 -15.41
CA CYS A 10 5.70 7.17 -15.86
C CYS A 10 5.31 7.34 -17.34
N LEU A 11 4.92 8.54 -17.74
CA LEU A 11 4.58 8.84 -19.14
C LEU A 11 5.79 8.66 -20.06
N ALA A 12 6.97 9.09 -19.64
CA ALA A 12 8.21 8.89 -20.39
C ALA A 12 8.54 7.40 -20.55
N ALA A 13 8.36 6.60 -19.48
CA ALA A 13 8.56 5.15 -19.51
C ALA A 13 7.58 4.46 -20.49
N GLN A 14 6.29 4.81 -20.46
CA GLN A 14 5.31 4.25 -21.40
C GLN A 14 5.62 4.60 -22.86
N ARG A 15 5.97 5.86 -23.13
CA ARG A 15 6.36 6.29 -24.49
C ARG A 15 7.58 5.52 -24.99
N ARG A 16 8.60 5.37 -24.16
CA ARG A 16 9.84 4.66 -24.52
C ARG A 16 9.64 3.17 -24.74
N THR A 17 8.75 2.54 -23.98
CA THR A 17 8.51 1.10 -24.08
C THR A 17 7.45 0.73 -25.13
N GLY A 18 6.65 1.68 -25.58
CA GLY A 18 5.46 1.43 -26.41
C GLY A 18 4.39 0.59 -25.74
N ARG A 19 4.47 0.38 -24.42
CA ARG A 19 3.59 -0.52 -23.66
C ARG A 19 2.77 0.23 -22.62
N GLN A 20 1.54 -0.18 -22.43
CA GLN A 20 0.77 0.21 -21.25
C GLN A 20 1.29 -0.56 -20.04
N LEU A 21 1.94 0.16 -19.11
CA LEU A 21 2.43 -0.39 -17.86
C LEU A 21 1.38 -0.19 -16.76
N VAL A 22 1.27 -1.18 -15.88
CA VAL A 22 0.52 -1.03 -14.63
C VAL A 22 1.53 -0.76 -13.53
N PHE A 23 1.59 0.48 -13.06
CA PHE A 23 2.54 0.90 -12.04
C PHE A 23 2.17 0.34 -10.66
N ALA A 24 3.19 0.08 -9.82
CA ALA A 24 3.03 -0.63 -8.56
C ALA A 24 3.92 -0.06 -7.46
N LEU A 25 3.77 -0.54 -6.24
CA LEU A 25 4.56 -0.16 -5.07
C LEU A 25 4.63 1.36 -4.88
N GLY A 26 5.81 1.90 -4.55
CA GLY A 26 5.99 3.34 -4.31
C GLY A 26 5.55 4.22 -5.48
N THR A 27 5.63 3.73 -6.72
CA THR A 27 5.11 4.45 -7.89
C THR A 27 3.59 4.56 -7.85
N ALA A 28 2.89 3.49 -7.48
CA ALA A 28 1.43 3.51 -7.34
C ALA A 28 1.00 4.44 -6.19
N LEU A 29 1.73 4.44 -5.07
CA LEU A 29 1.46 5.35 -3.95
C LEU A 29 1.53 6.81 -4.38
N ASP A 30 2.60 7.20 -5.09
CA ASP A 30 2.74 8.57 -5.59
C ASP A 30 1.60 8.96 -6.54
N LEU A 31 1.26 8.08 -7.49
CA LEU A 31 0.20 8.33 -8.45
C LEU A 31 -1.15 8.54 -7.78
N GLN A 32 -1.41 7.86 -6.67
CA GLN A 32 -2.62 7.95 -5.88
C GLN A 32 -2.58 9.06 -4.81
N GLY A 33 -1.42 9.69 -4.60
CA GLY A 33 -1.21 10.70 -3.55
C GLY A 33 -1.24 10.10 -2.14
N ILE A 34 -0.82 8.84 -2.01
CA ILE A 34 -0.67 8.15 -0.73
C ILE A 34 0.76 8.38 -0.23
N GLU A 35 0.88 8.65 1.07
CA GLU A 35 2.18 8.83 1.71
C GLU A 35 3.01 7.56 1.63
N ARG A 36 4.29 7.68 1.25
CA ARG A 36 5.18 6.53 1.21
C ARG A 36 5.56 6.07 2.62
N PRO A 37 5.59 4.76 2.87
CA PRO A 37 6.11 4.21 4.13
C PRO A 37 7.62 4.42 4.23
N ARG A 38 8.18 4.25 5.41
CA ARG A 38 9.63 4.16 5.61
C ARG A 38 10.11 2.80 5.13
N TYR A 39 10.91 2.80 4.09
CA TYR A 39 11.52 1.57 3.59
C TYR A 39 12.77 1.20 4.40
N PRO A 40 13.05 -0.10 4.58
CA PRO A 40 14.31 -0.55 5.18
C PRO A 40 15.51 0.02 4.43
N HIS A 41 16.55 0.37 5.17
CA HIS A 41 17.80 0.88 4.58
C HIS A 41 18.36 -0.11 3.54
N GLY A 42 18.84 0.40 2.42
CA GLY A 42 19.40 -0.43 1.36
C GLY A 42 18.40 -1.24 0.53
N SER A 43 17.10 -1.15 0.80
CA SER A 43 16.06 -1.91 0.05
C SER A 43 15.96 -1.51 -1.44
N GLY A 44 16.48 -0.34 -1.82
CA GLY A 44 16.37 0.22 -3.17
C GLY A 44 14.93 0.53 -3.60
N LEU A 45 13.96 0.50 -2.67
CA LEU A 45 12.55 0.71 -2.96
C LEU A 45 12.18 2.20 -3.08
N ALA A 46 12.99 3.08 -2.51
CA ALA A 46 12.69 4.51 -2.43
C ALA A 46 12.67 5.21 -3.81
N ASP A 47 13.55 4.86 -4.74
CA ASP A 47 13.84 5.70 -5.92
C ASP A 47 13.46 5.11 -7.28
N GLY A 48 12.96 3.87 -7.32
CA GLY A 48 12.62 3.17 -8.58
C GLY A 48 11.24 3.52 -9.12
N LEU A 49 11.06 3.41 -10.45
CA LEU A 49 9.74 3.16 -11.02
C LEU A 49 9.47 1.64 -10.98
N TYR A 50 8.28 1.29 -10.53
CA TYR A 50 7.84 -0.10 -10.41
C TYR A 50 6.60 -0.33 -11.24
N ALA A 51 6.57 -1.47 -11.95
CA ALA A 51 5.37 -1.94 -12.63
C ALA A 51 5.13 -3.42 -12.29
N VAL A 52 3.85 -3.81 -12.18
CA VAL A 52 3.47 -5.18 -11.86
C VAL A 52 3.37 -6.03 -13.12
N ILE A 53 3.75 -7.30 -12.99
CA ILE A 53 3.51 -8.36 -13.98
C ILE A 53 2.84 -9.56 -13.32
N GLY A 54 1.94 -10.23 -14.04
CA GLY A 54 1.22 -11.41 -13.55
C GLY A 54 1.99 -12.72 -13.71
N SER A 55 2.96 -12.78 -14.61
CA SER A 55 3.73 -13.99 -14.89
C SER A 55 5.19 -13.68 -15.23
N ASN A 56 6.07 -14.68 -15.04
CA ASN A 56 7.49 -14.54 -15.39
C ASN A 56 7.74 -14.43 -16.90
N GLY A 57 6.85 -15.00 -17.74
CA GLY A 57 6.93 -14.91 -19.20
C GLY A 57 6.78 -13.47 -19.72
N SER A 58 6.23 -12.57 -18.91
CA SER A 58 6.09 -11.14 -19.25
C SER A 58 7.33 -10.31 -18.85
N ARG A 59 8.39 -10.93 -18.34
CA ARG A 59 9.61 -10.23 -17.96
C ARG A 59 10.35 -9.74 -19.20
N THR A 60 10.41 -8.41 -19.33
CA THR A 60 11.27 -7.71 -20.28
C THR A 60 12.19 -6.80 -19.48
N VAL A 61 13.46 -6.71 -19.84
CA VAL A 61 14.35 -5.75 -19.18
C VAL A 61 13.95 -4.35 -19.66
N LEU A 62 13.45 -3.54 -18.74
CA LEU A 62 13.14 -2.14 -18.96
C LEU A 62 14.18 -1.28 -18.23
N ARG A 63 14.82 -0.36 -18.95
CA ARG A 63 16.00 0.39 -18.46
C ARG A 63 15.75 1.13 -17.14
N ASP A 64 14.56 1.69 -16.94
CA ASP A 64 14.26 2.53 -15.76
C ASP A 64 13.01 2.08 -15.00
N VAL A 65 12.46 0.90 -15.31
CA VAL A 65 11.28 0.35 -14.66
C VAL A 65 11.58 -1.04 -14.13
N ARG A 66 11.47 -1.21 -12.83
CA ARG A 66 11.64 -2.52 -12.17
C ARG A 66 10.32 -3.28 -12.21
N LEU A 67 10.32 -4.44 -12.87
CA LEU A 67 9.15 -5.30 -12.93
C LEU A 67 9.03 -6.15 -11.68
N VAL A 68 7.86 -6.12 -11.07
CA VAL A 68 7.53 -6.86 -9.84
C VAL A 68 6.47 -7.90 -10.16
N LEU A 69 6.80 -9.17 -9.91
CA LEU A 69 5.84 -10.24 -10.01
C LEU A 69 4.90 -10.23 -8.79
N TRP A 70 3.59 -10.20 -9.05
CA TRP A 70 2.58 -10.36 -8.04
C TRP A 70 1.64 -11.51 -8.43
N PRO A 71 1.63 -12.62 -7.67
CA PRO A 71 0.78 -13.78 -7.98
C PRO A 71 -0.66 -13.64 -7.50
N GLY A 72 -0.95 -12.67 -6.64
CA GLY A 72 -2.30 -12.39 -6.15
C GLY A 72 -3.18 -11.63 -7.14
N PRO A 73 -4.43 -11.36 -6.77
CA PRO A 73 -5.34 -10.56 -7.57
C PRO A 73 -4.74 -9.20 -7.89
N GLN A 74 -4.88 -8.75 -9.13
CA GLN A 74 -4.37 -7.48 -9.59
C GLN A 74 -5.53 -6.55 -9.93
N ASN A 75 -5.99 -5.81 -8.92
CA ASN A 75 -6.94 -4.74 -9.14
C ASN A 75 -6.18 -3.48 -9.59
N HIS A 76 -6.75 -2.76 -10.55
CA HIS A 76 -6.09 -1.60 -11.13
C HIS A 76 -7.01 -0.39 -11.07
N VAL A 77 -6.42 0.77 -10.84
CA VAL A 77 -7.11 2.06 -10.94
C VAL A 77 -6.46 2.94 -12.00
N SER A 78 -7.28 3.80 -12.60
CA SER A 78 -6.77 4.83 -13.48
C SER A 78 -6.20 5.98 -12.67
N ALA A 79 -5.03 6.45 -13.06
CA ALA A 79 -4.39 7.62 -12.48
C ALA A 79 -4.02 8.62 -13.58
N TYR A 80 -4.01 9.90 -13.22
CA TYR A 80 -3.68 11.02 -14.11
C TYR A 80 -4.47 11.01 -15.43
N PRO A 81 -5.62 11.66 -15.47
CA PRO A 81 -6.80 11.61 -16.37
C PRO A 81 -6.78 10.44 -17.38
N GLY A 82 -6.91 9.21 -16.87
CA GLY A 82 -7.03 8.00 -17.70
C GLY A 82 -5.77 7.55 -18.46
N ARG A 83 -4.65 8.29 -18.35
CA ARG A 83 -3.42 7.97 -19.12
C ARG A 83 -2.48 6.98 -18.46
N LEU A 84 -2.54 6.84 -17.15
CA LEU A 84 -1.71 5.91 -16.38
C LEU A 84 -2.60 4.92 -15.64
N ARG A 85 -2.13 3.70 -15.50
CA ARG A 85 -2.75 2.66 -14.69
C ARG A 85 -1.80 2.27 -13.56
N CYS A 86 -2.33 2.05 -12.38
CA CYS A 86 -1.56 1.52 -11.27
C CYS A 86 -2.40 0.50 -10.48
N THR A 87 -1.74 -0.30 -9.66
CA THR A 87 -2.43 -1.17 -8.71
C THR A 87 -3.28 -0.31 -7.77
N ASP A 88 -4.46 -0.82 -7.39
CA ASP A 88 -5.33 -0.14 -6.42
C ASP A 88 -4.64 -0.02 -5.05
N PRO A 89 -5.20 0.74 -4.10
CA PRO A 89 -4.60 0.93 -2.78
C PRO A 89 -4.35 -0.37 -2.04
N VAL A 90 -5.32 -1.26 -2.00
CA VAL A 90 -5.26 -2.52 -1.23
C VAL A 90 -4.27 -3.51 -1.84
N THR A 91 -4.29 -3.68 -3.17
CA THR A 91 -3.28 -4.47 -3.90
C THR A 91 -1.88 -3.88 -3.67
N THR A 92 -1.73 -2.55 -3.72
CA THR A 92 -0.46 -1.86 -3.47
C THR A 92 0.05 -2.15 -2.06
N TRP A 93 -0.83 -2.07 -1.05
CA TRP A 93 -0.50 -2.41 0.34
C TRP A 93 -0.06 -3.87 0.48
N ALA A 94 -0.81 -4.81 -0.08
CA ALA A 94 -0.49 -6.23 -0.03
C ALA A 94 0.88 -6.54 -0.67
N MET A 95 1.21 -5.89 -1.80
CA MET A 95 2.52 -6.00 -2.43
C MET A 95 3.67 -5.49 -1.55
N HIS A 96 3.40 -4.65 -0.57
CA HIS A 96 4.38 -4.17 0.39
C HIS A 96 4.59 -5.12 1.59
N ALA A 97 3.70 -6.08 1.84
CA ALA A 97 3.70 -6.89 3.06
C ALA A 97 5.04 -7.58 3.36
N ASN A 98 5.74 -8.09 2.36
CA ASN A 98 7.04 -8.74 2.55
C ASN A 98 8.24 -7.81 2.30
N ARG A 99 8.02 -6.50 2.23
CA ARG A 99 9.04 -5.47 1.94
C ARG A 99 9.18 -4.41 3.03
N LEU A 100 8.19 -4.29 3.88
CA LEU A 100 8.15 -3.34 4.98
C LEU A 100 8.35 -4.06 6.31
N GLU A 101 8.72 -3.34 7.33
CA GLU A 101 8.58 -3.78 8.71
C GLU A 101 7.10 -3.84 9.10
N ASP A 102 6.77 -4.61 10.15
CA ASP A 102 5.38 -4.85 10.58
C ASP A 102 4.65 -3.53 10.87
N GLU A 103 5.31 -2.62 11.57
CA GLU A 103 4.76 -1.29 11.87
C GLU A 103 4.48 -0.45 10.63
N GLU A 104 5.44 -0.40 9.72
CA GLU A 104 5.29 0.41 8.52
C GLU A 104 4.21 -0.14 7.58
N LEU A 105 3.90 -1.44 7.66
CA LEU A 105 2.75 -2.01 6.95
C LEU A 105 1.43 -1.53 7.54
N VAL A 106 1.33 -1.40 8.88
CA VAL A 106 0.17 -0.80 9.56
C VAL A 106 0.06 0.68 9.21
N VAL A 107 1.16 1.43 9.30
CA VAL A 107 1.22 2.85 8.94
C VAL A 107 0.74 3.09 7.52
N LEU A 108 1.16 2.25 6.57
CA LEU A 108 0.73 2.34 5.18
C LEU A 108 -0.78 2.09 5.05
N GLY A 109 -1.33 1.08 5.72
CA GLY A 109 -2.76 0.80 5.73
C GLY A 109 -3.58 1.96 6.30
N ASP A 110 -3.22 2.44 7.48
CA ASP A 110 -3.88 3.58 8.12
C ASP A 110 -3.83 4.84 7.24
N SER A 111 -2.69 5.06 6.54
CA SER A 111 -2.56 6.20 5.63
C SER A 111 -3.49 6.15 4.42
N MET A 112 -4.02 4.97 4.09
CA MET A 112 -5.05 4.79 3.05
C MET A 112 -6.47 4.99 3.57
N MET A 113 -6.66 4.93 4.90
CA MET A 113 -7.95 5.04 5.58
C MET A 113 -8.11 6.39 6.31
N ARG A 114 -7.56 7.46 5.75
CA ARG A 114 -7.60 8.80 6.33
C ARG A 114 -9.02 9.27 6.65
N ARG A 115 -9.18 10.00 7.76
CA ARG A 115 -10.44 10.69 8.12
C ARG A 115 -10.88 11.67 7.04
N ASN A 116 -9.95 12.37 6.44
CA ASN A 116 -10.23 13.26 5.32
C ASN A 116 -10.65 12.46 4.09
N GLY A 117 -11.94 12.49 3.75
CA GLY A 117 -12.52 11.73 2.64
C GLY A 117 -11.85 11.98 1.28
N ARG A 118 -11.25 13.16 1.06
CA ARG A 118 -10.46 13.43 -0.17
C ARG A 118 -9.17 12.62 -0.24
N LEU A 119 -8.65 12.22 0.91
CA LEU A 119 -7.42 11.42 1.04
C LEU A 119 -7.71 9.94 1.29
N LYS A 120 -8.93 9.59 1.73
CA LYS A 120 -9.34 8.20 1.93
C LYS A 120 -9.32 7.46 0.60
N ARG A 121 -8.71 6.28 0.59
CA ARG A 121 -8.53 5.43 -0.59
C ARG A 121 -9.12 4.05 -0.44
N ALA A 122 -9.31 3.59 0.80
CA ALA A 122 -9.86 2.28 1.15
C ALA A 122 -10.51 2.33 2.54
N GLY A 123 -11.35 1.36 2.88
CA GLY A 123 -11.82 1.06 4.21
C GLY A 123 -11.16 -0.20 4.78
N LEU A 124 -11.29 -0.44 6.08
CA LEU A 124 -10.71 -1.61 6.74
C LEU A 124 -11.27 -2.91 6.16
N GLU A 125 -12.55 -2.92 5.81
CA GLU A 125 -13.23 -4.06 5.18
C GLU A 125 -12.59 -4.45 3.84
N ASP A 126 -12.15 -3.48 3.03
CA ASP A 126 -11.49 -3.74 1.75
C ASP A 126 -10.21 -4.56 1.93
N PHE A 127 -9.43 -4.27 2.99
CA PHE A 127 -8.22 -5.03 3.32
C PHE A 127 -8.55 -6.44 3.81
N GLN A 128 -9.58 -6.60 4.64
CA GLN A 128 -10.04 -7.89 5.14
C GLN A 128 -10.47 -8.79 3.98
N LEU A 129 -11.39 -8.31 3.15
CA LEU A 129 -11.88 -9.04 1.97
C LEU A 129 -10.75 -9.42 1.01
N TYR A 130 -9.78 -8.54 0.82
CA TYR A 130 -8.64 -8.82 -0.04
C TYR A 130 -7.77 -9.95 0.53
N VAL A 131 -7.48 -9.93 1.83
CA VAL A 131 -6.65 -10.97 2.49
C VAL A 131 -7.38 -12.30 2.52
N ASP A 132 -8.69 -12.33 2.78
CA ASP A 132 -9.51 -13.55 2.72
C ASP A 132 -9.45 -14.17 1.32
N ARG A 133 -9.55 -13.35 0.29
CA ARG A 133 -9.39 -13.80 -1.11
C ARG A 133 -7.98 -14.33 -1.41
N LEU A 134 -6.93 -13.78 -0.80
CA LEU A 134 -5.58 -14.33 -0.93
C LEU A 134 -5.45 -15.71 -0.27
N ASP A 135 -6.10 -15.91 0.87
CA ASP A 135 -6.14 -17.20 1.58
C ASP A 135 -6.82 -18.28 0.76
N ASP A 136 -7.94 -17.94 0.14
CA ASP A 136 -8.64 -18.87 -0.74
C ASP A 136 -7.75 -19.25 -1.94
N LEU A 137 -7.09 -18.27 -2.54
CA LEU A 137 -6.15 -18.53 -3.64
C LEU A 137 -4.98 -19.40 -3.21
N GLU A 138 -4.45 -19.23 -2.00
CA GLU A 138 -3.35 -20.04 -1.48
C GLU A 138 -3.79 -21.48 -1.26
N ARG A 139 -4.97 -21.71 -0.67
CA ARG A 139 -5.55 -23.06 -0.53
C ARG A 139 -5.71 -23.77 -1.89
N TYR A 140 -6.15 -23.05 -2.93
CA TYR A 140 -6.23 -23.60 -4.28
C TYR A 140 -4.87 -23.75 -4.95
N ALA A 141 -3.90 -22.93 -4.60
CA ALA A 141 -2.55 -22.95 -5.15
C ALA A 141 -1.76 -24.18 -4.72
N ASP A 142 -1.93 -24.65 -3.48
CA ASP A 142 -1.34 -25.89 -2.97
C ASP A 142 -1.78 -27.11 -3.80
N LEU A 143 -3.02 -27.10 -4.29
CA LEU A 143 -3.54 -28.12 -5.19
C LEU A 143 -2.95 -28.08 -6.61
N LYS A 144 -2.45 -26.93 -7.06
CA LYS A 144 -1.95 -26.67 -8.43
C LYS A 144 -0.47 -26.38 -8.54
N ARG A 145 0.33 -26.47 -7.45
CA ARG A 145 1.76 -26.12 -7.41
C ARG A 145 2.04 -24.69 -7.94
N THR A 146 1.13 -23.76 -7.73
CA THR A 146 1.31 -22.35 -8.06
C THR A 146 2.16 -21.64 -6.98
N ARG A 147 2.70 -20.48 -7.35
CA ARG A 147 3.63 -19.74 -6.47
C ARG A 147 2.90 -19.19 -5.26
N ALA A 148 3.34 -19.54 -4.05
CA ALA A 148 2.80 -19.03 -2.79
C ALA A 148 2.88 -17.50 -2.69
N ILE A 149 1.84 -16.90 -2.14
CA ILE A 149 1.77 -15.46 -1.86
C ILE A 149 2.48 -15.20 -0.52
N ARG A 150 3.59 -14.46 -0.59
CA ARG A 150 4.38 -14.16 0.60
C ARG A 150 3.76 -13.01 1.41
N GLY A 151 3.72 -13.17 2.72
CA GLY A 151 3.36 -12.09 3.65
C GLY A 151 1.90 -12.10 4.12
N ILE A 152 1.08 -13.11 3.79
CA ILE A 152 -0.33 -13.19 4.21
C ILE A 152 -0.45 -13.14 5.75
N THR A 153 0.34 -13.92 6.48
CA THR A 153 0.34 -13.89 7.95
C THR A 153 0.66 -12.51 8.52
N LYS A 154 1.56 -11.78 7.86
CA LYS A 154 1.90 -10.40 8.22
C LYS A 154 0.74 -9.43 7.93
N MET A 155 0.09 -9.60 6.79
CA MET A 155 -1.11 -8.83 6.43
C MET A 155 -2.22 -9.00 7.47
N ARG A 156 -2.53 -10.23 7.88
CA ARG A 156 -3.52 -10.50 8.93
C ARG A 156 -3.16 -9.84 10.26
N ARG A 157 -1.88 -9.89 10.66
CA ARG A 157 -1.42 -9.18 11.87
C ARG A 157 -1.57 -7.68 11.75
N ALA A 158 -1.20 -7.11 10.62
CA ALA A 158 -1.32 -5.68 10.37
C ALA A 158 -2.79 -5.21 10.45
N ILE A 159 -3.73 -5.91 9.80
CA ILE A 159 -5.17 -5.57 9.83
C ILE A 159 -5.71 -5.47 11.26
N ARG A 160 -5.30 -6.34 12.18
CA ARG A 160 -5.74 -6.27 13.59
C ARG A 160 -5.31 -4.98 14.30
N LEU A 161 -4.20 -4.42 13.85
CA LEU A 161 -3.62 -3.19 14.40
C LEU A 161 -4.02 -1.93 13.64
N MET A 162 -4.52 -2.06 12.42
CA MET A 162 -4.96 -0.93 11.60
C MET A 162 -6.19 -0.26 12.21
N ARG A 163 -6.30 1.05 12.00
CA ARG A 163 -7.43 1.88 12.45
C ARG A 163 -7.80 2.86 11.36
N GLU A 164 -9.11 2.98 11.13
CA GLU A 164 -9.65 4.01 10.25
C GLU A 164 -9.57 5.41 10.87
N ASP A 165 -9.79 6.41 10.06
CA ASP A 165 -9.94 7.81 10.44
C ASP A 165 -8.71 8.44 11.10
N THR A 166 -7.52 7.93 10.80
CA THR A 166 -6.26 8.56 11.23
C THR A 166 -5.99 9.85 10.45
N ASP A 167 -5.36 10.82 11.09
CA ASP A 167 -4.99 12.08 10.44
C ASP A 167 -3.55 12.10 9.93
N SER A 168 -2.66 11.30 10.53
CA SER A 168 -1.25 11.28 10.13
C SER A 168 -0.57 9.93 10.37
N SER A 169 0.48 9.67 9.61
CA SER A 169 1.34 8.49 9.83
C SER A 169 2.06 8.53 11.18
N GLN A 170 2.26 9.72 11.75
CA GLN A 170 2.89 9.88 13.07
C GLN A 170 1.96 9.42 14.20
N GLU A 171 0.64 9.69 14.08
CA GLU A 171 -0.34 9.15 15.02
C GLU A 171 -0.29 7.63 15.09
N THR A 172 -0.27 6.97 13.93
CA THR A 172 -0.16 5.51 13.87
C THR A 172 1.13 5.02 14.53
N ARG A 173 2.29 5.64 14.22
CA ARG A 173 3.57 5.27 14.84
C ARG A 173 3.55 5.47 16.36
N THR A 174 3.01 6.59 16.82
CA THR A 174 2.88 6.88 18.27
C THR A 174 1.97 5.85 18.92
N ARG A 175 0.82 5.55 18.33
CA ARG A 175 -0.12 4.53 18.82
C ARG A 175 0.54 3.17 18.96
N ILE A 176 1.26 2.72 17.93
CA ILE A 176 1.95 1.41 17.97
C ILE A 176 3.07 1.42 19.01
N ALA A 177 3.84 2.52 19.12
CA ALA A 177 4.88 2.65 20.14
C ALA A 177 4.29 2.53 21.55
N LEU A 178 3.21 3.25 21.86
CA LEU A 178 2.54 3.15 23.17
C LEU A 178 2.11 1.73 23.49
N MET A 179 1.50 1.02 22.51
CA MET A 179 1.10 -0.38 22.70
C MET A 179 2.30 -1.31 22.96
N ARG A 180 3.45 -1.08 22.31
CA ARG A 180 4.69 -1.82 22.56
C ARG A 180 5.22 -1.65 24.00
N TYR A 181 5.02 -0.47 24.57
CA TYR A 181 5.36 -0.21 25.98
C TYR A 181 4.28 -0.68 26.96
N GLY A 182 3.31 -1.48 26.51
CA GLY A 182 2.28 -2.07 27.36
C GLY A 182 1.13 -1.14 27.71
N LEU A 183 1.05 0.03 27.06
CA LEU A 183 -0.08 0.94 27.24
C LEU A 183 -1.30 0.48 26.43
N PRO A 184 -2.54 0.75 26.90
CA PRO A 184 -3.74 0.49 26.12
C PRO A 184 -3.69 1.15 24.75
N CYS A 185 -4.33 0.55 23.74
CA CYS A 185 -4.44 1.16 22.44
C CYS A 185 -5.21 2.49 22.53
N PRO A 186 -4.60 3.63 22.22
CA PRO A 186 -5.30 4.91 22.23
C PRO A 186 -6.45 4.92 21.20
N GLU A 187 -7.55 5.58 21.56
CA GLU A 187 -8.61 5.86 20.61
C GLU A 187 -8.14 6.87 19.57
N VAL A 188 -8.51 6.63 18.31
CA VAL A 188 -8.17 7.54 17.21
C VAL A 188 -9.17 8.70 17.22
N ASN A 189 -8.67 9.92 17.26
CA ASN A 189 -9.48 11.15 17.15
C ASN A 189 -10.63 11.27 18.17
N HIS A 190 -10.41 10.81 19.39
CA HIS A 190 -11.40 10.96 20.47
C HIS A 190 -11.68 12.43 20.76
N PRO A 191 -12.94 12.92 20.69
CA PRO A 191 -13.27 14.32 20.94
C PRO A 191 -13.11 14.65 22.43
N ILE A 192 -12.17 15.52 22.76
CA ILE A 192 -11.98 16.03 24.11
C ILE A 192 -13.00 17.15 24.35
N ARG A 193 -13.97 16.94 25.24
CA ARG A 193 -14.88 17.99 25.71
C ARG A 193 -14.18 18.84 26.77
N ILE A 194 -13.76 20.04 26.41
CA ILE A 194 -13.29 21.02 27.36
C ILE A 194 -14.51 21.62 28.07
N ARG A 195 -14.71 21.32 29.37
CA ARG A 195 -15.66 22.09 30.19
C ARG A 195 -15.06 23.51 30.35
N ARG A 196 -15.69 24.50 29.75
CA ARG A 196 -15.41 25.89 30.12
C ARG A 196 -15.81 26.05 31.58
N ALA A 197 -14.86 26.40 32.43
CA ALA A 197 -15.18 26.83 33.77
C ALA A 197 -16.07 28.08 33.63
N SER A 198 -17.30 28.02 34.15
CA SER A 198 -18.13 29.21 34.29
C SER A 198 -17.47 30.15 35.26
N GLN A 199 -17.15 31.34 34.81
CA GLN A 199 -16.75 32.47 35.69
C GLN A 199 -17.98 33.01 36.36
#